data_649c9d0211b1949f5373ab5277581d8b
#
_entry.id   649c9d0211b1949f5373ab5277581d8b
#
_cell.length_a   1.000
_cell.length_b   1.000
_cell.length_c   1.000
_cell.angle_alpha   90.00
_cell.angle_beta   90.00
_cell.angle_gamma   90.00
#
_symmetry.space_group_name_H-M   'P 1'
#
loop_
_entity.id
_entity.type
_entity.pdbx_description
1 polymer ?
#
loop_
_entity_poly.entity_id
_entity_poly.type
_entity_poly.pdbx_seq_one_letter_code
_entity_poly.pdbx_strand_id
1 'polypeptide(L)'
;MTFEFGICGTFDFEENYTGGQSIKTREFYLALKDSVANDNIKIVESTSWKENPIYFIISLISLFRNYNKIIISVAQNGIRILIPFCSLLNLLFRRNLYYLSIGGWLPRFTKRRKWLASFLKMFDKIFVETKVMKTALEAQGFKNIEILENFKLIEPLNESEVKFVDSKEFQICFFSRIMREKGIEDAIQVVEKINKNSNYSKCFLDIYGPISSEYENNFHKLIDSSSKAIRYCGKVHPSESVKILKKYDIQLFPTHYFTEGIPGSIIDSFFAAVPVIASRWASFEEVIDDGLDGIGYKFMDNEDFYLKLNWLINNSELINQMKKNCLKKASRYRAENIIHNFLKITSVN
;
A
#
# COMPACT_ATOMS: atom_id res chain seq x y z
N MET A 1 19.84 13.43 -21.09
CA MET A 1 20.45 12.68 -19.97
C MET A 1 19.93 11.26 -20.07
N THR A 2 20.81 10.29 -20.24
CA THR A 2 20.45 8.87 -20.16
C THR A 2 20.29 8.51 -18.68
N PHE A 3 19.07 8.12 -18.27
CA PHE A 3 18.84 7.63 -16.92
C PHE A 3 19.25 6.16 -16.88
N GLU A 4 20.26 5.85 -16.06
CA GLU A 4 20.73 4.48 -15.85
C GLU A 4 20.47 4.08 -14.40
N PHE A 5 19.57 3.12 -14.17
CA PHE A 5 19.17 2.67 -12.85
C PHE A 5 19.58 1.24 -12.58
N GLY A 6 20.21 1.00 -11.44
CA GLY A 6 20.32 -0.32 -10.84
C GLY A 6 19.34 -0.43 -9.68
N ILE A 7 18.46 -1.45 -9.66
CA ILE A 7 17.46 -1.63 -8.62
C ILE A 7 17.70 -2.96 -7.92
N CYS A 8 17.93 -2.93 -6.61
CA CYS A 8 17.95 -4.12 -5.77
C CYS A 8 16.70 -4.14 -4.88
N GLY A 9 15.87 -5.16 -5.02
CA GLY A 9 14.61 -5.25 -4.29
C GLY A 9 13.95 -6.63 -4.41
N THR A 10 12.81 -6.81 -3.77
CA THR A 10 11.99 -8.02 -3.91
C THR A 10 10.92 -7.77 -4.97
N PHE A 11 11.07 -8.35 -6.15
CA PHE A 11 10.15 -8.15 -7.29
C PHE A 11 9.10 -9.25 -7.39
N ASP A 12 9.49 -10.50 -7.09
CA ASP A 12 8.61 -11.67 -7.08
C ASP A 12 7.75 -11.79 -8.35
N PHE A 13 8.41 -11.88 -9.50
CA PHE A 13 7.71 -11.99 -10.81
C PHE A 13 6.92 -13.28 -10.96
N GLU A 14 7.27 -14.33 -10.21
CA GLU A 14 6.55 -15.62 -10.21
C GLU A 14 5.32 -15.62 -9.28
N GLU A 15 5.08 -14.47 -8.59
CA GLU A 15 3.93 -14.26 -7.71
C GLU A 15 3.81 -15.26 -6.54
N ASN A 16 4.94 -15.84 -6.12
CA ASN A 16 5.02 -16.74 -4.97
C ASN A 16 4.72 -16.05 -3.64
N TYR A 17 4.99 -14.72 -3.56
CA TYR A 17 4.77 -13.89 -2.39
C TYR A 17 3.72 -12.83 -2.66
N THR A 18 2.59 -12.90 -1.99
CA THR A 18 1.48 -11.94 -2.12
C THR A 18 1.64 -10.73 -1.16
N GLY A 19 2.86 -10.28 -0.93
CA GLY A 19 3.15 -9.18 -0.01
C GLY A 19 3.09 -7.80 -0.70
N GLY A 20 2.56 -6.79 -0.02
CA GLY A 20 2.55 -5.41 -0.54
C GLY A 20 3.93 -4.86 -0.91
N GLN A 21 5.00 -5.38 -0.29
CA GLN A 21 6.39 -5.01 -0.61
C GLN A 21 6.79 -5.44 -2.03
N SER A 22 6.57 -6.72 -2.40
CA SER A 22 6.96 -7.24 -3.71
C SER A 22 6.11 -6.63 -4.83
N ILE A 23 4.80 -6.53 -4.62
CA ILE A 23 3.88 -5.91 -5.56
C ILE A 23 4.34 -4.48 -5.88
N LYS A 24 4.56 -3.66 -4.86
CA LYS A 24 4.95 -2.25 -5.06
C LYS A 24 6.34 -2.11 -5.68
N THR A 25 7.32 -2.93 -5.28
CA THR A 25 8.66 -2.89 -5.90
C THR A 25 8.60 -3.26 -7.38
N ARG A 26 7.77 -4.26 -7.73
CA ARG A 26 7.52 -4.68 -9.11
C ARG A 26 6.80 -3.59 -9.90
N GLU A 27 5.71 -3.02 -9.37
CA GLU A 27 4.98 -1.92 -10.01
C GLU A 27 5.88 -0.70 -10.23
N PHE A 28 6.72 -0.35 -9.25
CA PHE A 28 7.69 0.73 -9.40
C PHE A 28 8.71 0.46 -10.52
N TYR A 29 9.27 -0.76 -10.60
CA TYR A 29 10.16 -1.15 -11.68
C TYR A 29 9.47 -1.05 -13.06
N LEU A 30 8.26 -1.59 -13.19
CA LEU A 30 7.51 -1.57 -14.45
C LEU A 30 7.20 -0.13 -14.90
N ALA A 31 6.69 0.70 -14.01
CA ALA A 31 6.40 2.10 -14.30
C ALA A 31 7.66 2.90 -14.67
N LEU A 32 8.77 2.65 -13.98
CA LEU A 32 10.05 3.28 -14.33
C LEU A 32 10.55 2.82 -15.70
N LYS A 33 10.42 1.53 -16.00
CA LYS A 33 10.81 0.93 -17.27
C LYS A 33 10.04 1.51 -18.45
N ASP A 34 8.75 1.78 -18.28
CA ASP A 34 7.93 2.42 -19.30
C ASP A 34 8.28 3.90 -19.52
N SER A 35 8.86 4.55 -18.49
CA SER A 35 9.21 5.99 -18.53
C SER A 35 10.63 6.27 -19.00
N VAL A 36 11.53 5.28 -19.00
CA VAL A 36 12.92 5.39 -19.46
C VAL A 36 13.22 4.30 -20.49
N ALA A 37 14.25 4.49 -21.34
CA ALA A 37 14.61 3.48 -22.33
C ALA A 37 14.93 2.12 -21.66
N ASN A 38 14.37 1.05 -22.21
CA ASN A 38 14.40 -0.32 -21.64
C ASN A 38 15.80 -0.84 -21.25
N ASP A 39 16.84 -0.45 -22.01
CA ASP A 39 18.21 -0.95 -21.80
C ASP A 39 18.94 -0.27 -20.63
N ASN A 40 18.30 0.73 -20.00
CA ASN A 40 18.93 1.55 -18.97
C ASN A 40 18.57 1.12 -17.54
N ILE A 41 17.84 0.01 -17.35
CA ILE A 41 17.50 -0.50 -16.02
C ILE A 41 17.96 -1.94 -15.83
N LYS A 42 18.73 -2.18 -14.78
CA LYS A 42 19.09 -3.52 -14.32
C LYS A 42 18.51 -3.78 -12.94
N ILE A 43 17.97 -4.97 -12.76
CA ILE A 43 17.42 -5.43 -11.48
C ILE A 43 18.28 -6.52 -10.85
N VAL A 44 18.30 -6.58 -9.53
CA VAL A 44 18.83 -7.66 -8.71
C VAL A 44 17.76 -8.05 -7.69
N GLU A 45 17.29 -9.31 -7.79
CA GLU A 45 16.32 -9.86 -6.85
C GLU A 45 16.95 -10.03 -5.48
N SER A 46 16.39 -9.37 -4.47
CA SER A 46 16.99 -9.37 -3.13
C SER A 46 16.86 -10.70 -2.40
N THR A 47 15.93 -11.59 -2.80
CA THR A 47 15.75 -12.92 -2.20
C THR A 47 16.77 -13.93 -2.68
N SER A 48 17.42 -13.69 -3.82
CA SER A 48 18.43 -14.60 -4.41
C SER A 48 19.65 -14.84 -3.51
N TRP A 49 19.90 -13.99 -2.50
CA TRP A 49 20.95 -14.23 -1.51
C TRP A 49 20.76 -15.54 -0.73
N LYS A 50 19.52 -16.02 -0.60
CA LYS A 50 19.20 -17.29 0.10
C LYS A 50 19.62 -18.52 -0.70
N GLU A 51 19.56 -18.40 -2.02
CA GLU A 51 19.87 -19.50 -2.95
C GLU A 51 21.36 -19.49 -3.32
N ASN A 52 21.87 -18.31 -3.67
CA ASN A 52 23.27 -18.15 -4.09
C ASN A 52 23.83 -16.81 -3.60
N PRO A 53 24.36 -16.73 -2.36
CA PRO A 53 24.86 -15.50 -1.77
C PRO A 53 26.06 -14.90 -2.52
N ILE A 54 26.91 -15.73 -3.11
CA ILE A 54 28.10 -15.26 -3.88
C ILE A 54 27.63 -14.57 -5.15
N TYR A 55 26.73 -15.20 -5.90
CA TYR A 55 26.16 -14.61 -7.11
C TYR A 55 25.41 -13.30 -6.80
N PHE A 56 24.68 -13.26 -5.70
CA PHE A 56 23.98 -12.05 -5.26
C PHE A 56 24.96 -10.89 -5.00
N ILE A 57 26.06 -11.14 -4.27
CA ILE A 57 27.08 -10.13 -3.99
C ILE A 57 27.74 -9.63 -5.28
N ILE A 58 28.11 -10.53 -6.19
CA ILE A 58 28.70 -10.17 -7.49
C ILE A 58 27.72 -9.31 -8.29
N SER A 59 26.45 -9.70 -8.35
CA SER A 59 25.39 -8.97 -9.05
C SER A 59 25.19 -7.57 -8.47
N LEU A 60 25.22 -7.44 -7.15
CA LEU A 60 25.09 -6.16 -6.47
C LEU A 60 26.30 -5.25 -6.74
N ILE A 61 27.53 -5.77 -6.67
CA ILE A 61 28.75 -5.05 -7.05
C ILE A 61 28.67 -4.61 -8.52
N SER A 62 28.17 -5.46 -9.40
CA SER A 62 27.97 -5.13 -10.82
C SER A 62 27.00 -3.96 -11.02
N LEU A 63 25.93 -3.86 -10.21
CA LEU A 63 25.06 -2.68 -10.24
C LEU A 63 25.85 -1.40 -9.93
N PHE A 64 26.62 -1.39 -8.84
CA PHE A 64 27.42 -0.22 -8.43
C PHE A 64 28.51 0.14 -9.46
N ARG A 65 29.05 -0.83 -10.16
CA ARG A 65 30.06 -0.59 -11.20
C ARG A 65 29.48 0.05 -12.46
N ASN A 66 28.29 -0.41 -12.89
CA ASN A 66 27.79 -0.13 -14.24
C ASN A 66 26.67 0.93 -14.27
N TYR A 67 26.02 1.25 -13.13
CA TYR A 67 24.89 2.17 -13.08
C TYR A 67 25.17 3.35 -12.17
N ASN A 68 24.72 4.54 -12.58
CA ASN A 68 24.98 5.77 -11.86
C ASN A 68 24.00 6.03 -10.70
N LYS A 69 22.78 5.47 -10.79
CA LYS A 69 21.71 5.62 -9.81
C LYS A 69 21.29 4.26 -9.29
N ILE A 70 21.46 4.03 -8.00
CA ILE A 70 21.18 2.75 -7.35
C ILE A 70 20.00 2.91 -6.40
N ILE A 71 18.97 2.11 -6.62
CA ILE A 71 17.76 2.10 -5.79
C ILE A 71 17.72 0.81 -4.98
N ILE A 72 17.57 0.93 -3.67
CA ILE A 72 17.40 -0.21 -2.76
C ILE A 72 15.96 -0.20 -2.24
N SER A 73 15.22 -1.28 -2.50
CA SER A 73 13.81 -1.45 -2.06
C SER A 73 13.64 -2.78 -1.34
N VAL A 74 13.91 -2.78 -0.03
CA VAL A 74 13.86 -3.98 0.82
C VAL A 74 13.10 -3.72 2.11
N ALA A 75 12.46 -4.78 2.63
CA ALA A 75 11.71 -4.74 3.89
C ALA A 75 12.62 -4.84 5.13
N GLN A 76 12.00 -4.90 6.32
CA GLN A 76 12.65 -4.84 7.63
C GLN A 76 13.79 -5.85 7.84
N ASN A 77 13.74 -7.02 7.22
CA ASN A 77 14.80 -8.03 7.36
C ASN A 77 16.00 -7.69 6.46
N GLY A 78 15.75 -7.29 5.22
CA GLY A 78 16.80 -6.96 4.27
C GLY A 78 17.53 -5.65 4.59
N ILE A 79 16.81 -4.66 5.12
CA ILE A 79 17.38 -3.33 5.42
C ILE A 79 18.58 -3.39 6.38
N ARG A 80 18.56 -4.32 7.36
CA ARG A 80 19.62 -4.46 8.37
C ARG A 80 20.97 -4.87 7.79
N ILE A 81 20.96 -5.56 6.66
CA ILE A 81 22.17 -6.09 6.00
C ILE A 81 22.51 -5.25 4.78
N LEU A 82 21.53 -5.03 3.91
CA LEU A 82 21.78 -4.37 2.63
C LEU A 82 22.11 -2.88 2.77
N ILE A 83 21.47 -2.17 3.69
CA ILE A 83 21.76 -0.74 3.84
C ILE A 83 23.19 -0.48 4.29
N PRO A 84 23.72 -1.11 5.37
CA PRO A 84 25.13 -0.94 5.73
C PRO A 84 26.07 -1.37 4.61
N PHE A 85 25.82 -2.53 3.99
CA PHE A 85 26.66 -3.04 2.90
C PHE A 85 26.69 -2.08 1.71
N CYS A 86 25.52 -1.62 1.23
CA CYS A 86 25.45 -0.67 0.12
C CYS A 86 26.07 0.70 0.46
N SER A 87 25.88 1.18 1.69
CA SER A 87 26.51 2.43 2.14
C SER A 87 28.04 2.35 2.10
N LEU A 88 28.61 1.25 2.63
CA LEU A 88 30.08 1.05 2.59
C LEU A 88 30.57 0.83 1.16
N LEU A 89 29.87 0.05 0.36
CA LEU A 89 30.21 -0.14 -1.05
C LEU A 89 30.20 1.19 -1.82
N ASN A 90 29.26 2.08 -1.49
CA ASN A 90 29.14 3.39 -2.14
C ASN A 90 30.28 4.36 -1.82
N LEU A 91 31.04 4.14 -0.75
CA LEU A 91 32.28 4.90 -0.50
C LEU A 91 33.34 4.68 -1.60
N LEU A 92 33.31 3.48 -2.24
CA LEU A 92 34.21 3.15 -3.35
C LEU A 92 33.68 3.65 -4.70
N PHE A 93 32.39 3.46 -4.96
CA PHE A 93 31.81 3.70 -6.29
C PHE A 93 31.20 5.10 -6.46
N ARG A 94 30.83 5.78 -5.37
CA ARG A 94 30.28 7.16 -5.35
C ARG A 94 29.09 7.33 -6.29
N ARG A 95 28.12 6.42 -6.22
CA ARG A 95 26.88 6.46 -7.00
C ARG A 95 25.79 7.23 -6.25
N ASN A 96 24.79 7.73 -6.96
CA ASN A 96 23.60 8.29 -6.35
C ASN A 96 22.78 7.13 -5.76
N LEU A 97 22.71 7.06 -4.44
CA LEU A 97 22.14 5.94 -3.71
C LEU A 97 20.80 6.32 -3.11
N TYR A 98 19.75 5.61 -3.51
CA TYR A 98 18.37 5.88 -3.11
C TYR A 98 17.77 4.69 -2.33
N TYR A 99 17.00 5.00 -1.30
CA TYR A 99 16.20 4.00 -0.60
C TYR A 99 14.72 4.24 -0.81
N LEU A 100 14.01 3.24 -1.34
CA LEU A 100 12.56 3.27 -1.49
C LEU A 100 11.91 2.51 -0.34
N SER A 101 11.34 3.26 0.61
CA SER A 101 10.58 2.69 1.74
C SER A 101 9.17 2.36 1.32
N ILE A 102 8.73 1.15 1.62
CA ILE A 102 7.36 0.70 1.37
C ILE A 102 6.65 0.44 2.68
N GLY A 103 5.49 1.09 2.87
CA GLY A 103 4.73 1.07 4.11
C GLY A 103 5.30 2.00 5.20
N GLY A 104 4.53 2.22 6.25
CA GLY A 104 4.79 3.27 7.25
C GLY A 104 5.75 2.92 8.39
N TRP A 105 6.42 1.77 8.35
CA TRP A 105 7.19 1.22 9.47
C TRP A 105 8.56 1.87 9.71
N LEU A 106 9.16 2.52 8.72
CA LEU A 106 10.56 3.00 8.75
C LEU A 106 10.87 3.94 9.90
N PRO A 107 10.05 4.96 10.23
CA PRO A 107 10.36 5.90 11.31
C PRO A 107 10.48 5.21 12.68
N ARG A 108 9.56 4.27 12.99
CA ARG A 108 9.59 3.49 14.24
C ARG A 108 10.79 2.54 14.28
N PHE A 109 11.16 1.99 13.13
CA PHE A 109 12.26 1.04 13.01
C PHE A 109 13.62 1.71 13.22
N THR A 110 13.85 2.87 12.60
CA THR A 110 15.10 3.65 12.73
C THR A 110 15.25 4.27 14.13
N LYS A 111 14.14 4.73 14.75
CA LYS A 111 14.15 5.24 16.12
C LYS A 111 14.73 4.23 17.12
N ARG A 112 14.45 2.94 16.91
CA ARG A 112 14.96 1.84 17.74
C ARG A 112 16.36 1.37 17.35
N ARG A 113 16.90 1.78 16.18
CA ARG A 113 18.16 1.32 15.61
C ARG A 113 18.99 2.48 15.07
N LYS A 114 19.53 3.27 15.98
CA LYS A 114 20.31 4.48 15.64
C LYS A 114 21.51 4.17 14.72
N TRP A 115 22.13 3.00 14.88
CA TRP A 115 23.24 2.58 14.01
C TRP A 115 22.79 2.46 12.55
N LEU A 116 21.62 1.89 12.30
CA LEU A 116 21.06 1.78 10.94
C LEU A 116 20.69 3.15 10.37
N ALA A 117 20.13 4.03 11.22
CA ALA A 117 19.84 5.41 10.82
C ALA A 117 21.08 6.13 10.32
N SER A 118 22.27 5.90 10.91
CA SER A 118 23.52 6.49 10.47
C SER A 118 23.89 6.07 9.04
N PHE A 119 23.72 4.80 8.69
CA PHE A 119 23.94 4.32 7.33
C PHE A 119 22.91 4.88 6.33
N LEU A 120 21.62 4.93 6.72
CA LEU A 120 20.58 5.51 5.87
C LEU A 120 20.83 7.01 5.59
N LYS A 121 21.41 7.75 6.54
CA LYS A 121 21.78 9.16 6.33
C LYS A 121 22.90 9.36 5.29
N MET A 122 23.60 8.28 4.89
CA MET A 122 24.59 8.31 3.80
C MET A 122 23.96 8.17 2.41
N PHE A 123 22.66 7.86 2.33
CA PHE A 123 21.94 7.82 1.07
C PHE A 123 21.67 9.24 0.58
N ASP A 124 21.66 9.46 -0.74
CA ASP A 124 21.32 10.75 -1.33
C ASP A 124 19.86 11.11 -1.08
N LYS A 125 18.95 10.16 -1.28
CA LYS A 125 17.53 10.31 -0.97
C LYS A 125 16.92 9.05 -0.37
N ILE A 126 15.97 9.26 0.54
CA ILE A 126 15.10 8.23 1.08
C ILE A 126 13.68 8.62 0.73
N PHE A 127 13.02 7.80 -0.07
CA PHE A 127 11.65 8.00 -0.48
C PHE A 127 10.70 7.34 0.52
N VAL A 128 9.75 8.10 1.02
CA VAL A 128 8.69 7.65 1.94
C VAL A 128 7.32 8.03 1.39
N GLU A 129 6.27 7.33 1.85
CA GLU A 129 4.95 7.48 1.24
C GLU A 129 4.19 8.72 1.71
N THR A 130 4.42 9.20 2.94
CA THR A 130 3.59 10.22 3.58
C THR A 130 4.40 11.33 4.26
N LYS A 131 3.76 12.48 4.44
CA LYS A 131 4.34 13.63 5.19
C LYS A 131 4.58 13.26 6.66
N VAL A 132 3.67 12.48 7.25
CA VAL A 132 3.84 11.96 8.62
C VAL A 132 5.14 11.17 8.76
N MET A 133 5.45 10.29 7.79
CA MET A 133 6.72 9.56 7.79
C MET A 133 7.92 10.50 7.64
N LYS A 134 7.85 11.45 6.70
CA LYS A 134 8.90 12.45 6.46
C LYS A 134 9.20 13.22 7.73
N THR A 135 8.19 13.83 8.34
CA THR A 135 8.33 14.61 9.58
C THR A 135 8.92 13.76 10.73
N ALA A 136 8.45 12.50 10.86
CA ALA A 136 8.96 11.60 11.90
C ALA A 136 10.43 11.20 11.71
N LEU A 137 10.93 11.15 10.47
CA LEU A 137 12.34 10.90 10.16
C LEU A 137 13.18 12.18 10.30
N GLU A 138 12.68 13.33 9.86
CA GLU A 138 13.31 14.63 10.04
C GLU A 138 13.55 14.94 11.52
N ALA A 139 12.58 14.60 12.39
CA ALA A 139 12.73 14.68 13.86
C ALA A 139 13.82 13.76 14.41
N GLN A 140 14.28 12.74 13.65
CA GLN A 140 15.45 11.90 13.97
C GLN A 140 16.76 12.42 13.34
N GLY A 141 16.73 13.62 12.74
CA GLY A 141 17.88 14.27 12.11
C GLY A 141 18.22 13.75 10.72
N PHE A 142 17.24 13.18 9.98
CA PHE A 142 17.39 12.94 8.55
C PHE A 142 17.18 14.26 7.78
N LYS A 143 17.98 14.49 6.73
CA LYS A 143 17.88 15.67 5.85
C LYS A 143 17.60 15.29 4.38
N ASN A 144 17.55 14.01 4.10
CA ASN A 144 17.52 13.42 2.76
C ASN A 144 16.19 12.70 2.47
N ILE A 145 15.08 13.15 3.09
CA ILE A 145 13.77 12.52 2.93
C ILE A 145 12.95 13.22 1.85
N GLU A 146 12.45 12.44 0.89
CA GLU A 146 11.50 12.88 -0.13
C GLU A 146 10.21 12.06 -0.08
N ILE A 147 9.13 12.66 -0.52
CA ILE A 147 7.83 11.97 -0.59
C ILE A 147 7.70 11.35 -1.98
N LEU A 148 7.41 10.05 -1.99
CA LEU A 148 7.00 9.30 -3.17
C LEU A 148 5.79 8.45 -2.78
N GLU A 149 4.62 8.94 -3.14
CA GLU A 149 3.36 8.29 -2.79
C GLU A 149 3.25 6.90 -3.42
N ASN A 150 2.44 6.05 -2.83
CA ASN A 150 2.07 4.77 -3.45
C ASN A 150 1.21 5.04 -4.68
N PHE A 151 1.19 4.13 -5.65
CA PHE A 151 0.47 4.27 -6.91
C PHE A 151 0.04 2.90 -7.45
N LYS A 152 -0.70 2.91 -8.57
CA LYS A 152 -1.14 1.73 -9.30
C LYS A 152 -0.83 1.87 -10.79
N LEU A 153 -0.58 0.72 -11.44
CA LEU A 153 -0.40 0.61 -12.91
C LEU A 153 -1.73 0.41 -13.64
N ILE A 154 -2.78 0.00 -12.93
CA ILE A 154 -4.11 -0.20 -13.50
C ILE A 154 -4.80 1.14 -13.74
N GLU A 155 -5.70 1.18 -14.72
CA GLU A 155 -6.48 2.38 -15.00
C GLU A 155 -7.68 2.52 -14.06
N PRO A 156 -8.02 3.75 -13.64
CA PRO A 156 -9.27 4.02 -12.95
C PRO A 156 -10.47 3.68 -13.81
N LEU A 157 -11.59 3.38 -13.15
CA LEU A 157 -12.88 3.17 -13.78
C LEU A 157 -13.33 4.44 -14.54
N ASN A 158 -13.98 4.27 -15.68
CA ASN A 158 -14.62 5.39 -16.36
C ASN A 158 -15.87 5.86 -15.58
N GLU A 159 -16.17 7.16 -15.60
CA GLU A 159 -17.36 7.71 -14.92
C GLU A 159 -18.66 7.03 -15.35
N SER A 160 -18.79 6.66 -16.63
CA SER A 160 -19.96 5.97 -17.20
C SER A 160 -20.18 4.56 -16.65
N GLU A 161 -19.17 3.95 -16.03
CA GLU A 161 -19.22 2.60 -15.45
C GLU A 161 -19.54 2.61 -13.96
N VAL A 162 -19.62 3.79 -13.33
CA VAL A 162 -19.89 3.92 -11.89
C VAL A 162 -21.30 3.44 -11.59
N LYS A 163 -21.41 2.46 -10.71
CA LYS A 163 -22.71 2.00 -10.19
C LYS A 163 -23.08 2.82 -8.96
N PHE A 164 -24.19 3.50 -9.02
CA PHE A 164 -24.75 4.22 -7.89
C PHE A 164 -25.63 3.31 -7.04
N VAL A 165 -25.67 3.61 -5.75
CA VAL A 165 -26.55 2.92 -4.80
C VAL A 165 -28.00 3.35 -5.06
N ASP A 166 -28.88 2.41 -5.31
CA ASP A 166 -30.30 2.60 -5.59
C ASP A 166 -31.22 1.72 -4.72
N SER A 167 -30.65 0.95 -3.82
CA SER A 167 -31.35 -0.01 -2.96
C SER A 167 -30.97 0.18 -1.49
N LYS A 168 -31.66 -0.58 -0.63
CA LYS A 168 -31.31 -0.72 0.80
C LYS A 168 -30.50 -1.98 1.11
N GLU A 169 -30.04 -2.66 0.08
CA GLU A 169 -29.11 -3.78 0.18
C GLU A 169 -27.71 -3.30 -0.23
N PHE A 170 -26.80 -3.18 0.74
CA PHE A 170 -25.48 -2.65 0.54
C PHE A 170 -24.47 -3.77 0.29
N GLN A 171 -23.72 -3.66 -0.81
CA GLN A 171 -22.62 -4.54 -1.13
C GLN A 171 -21.34 -3.93 -0.54
N ILE A 172 -20.79 -4.56 0.48
CA ILE A 172 -19.64 -4.09 1.23
C ILE A 172 -18.49 -5.07 1.00
N CYS A 173 -17.26 -4.56 0.91
CA CYS A 173 -16.10 -5.42 0.82
C CYS A 173 -15.05 -5.12 1.89
N PHE A 174 -14.34 -6.17 2.26
CA PHE A 174 -13.03 -6.09 2.91
C PHE A 174 -11.98 -6.57 1.90
N PHE A 175 -11.04 -5.72 1.53
CA PHE A 175 -10.07 -5.99 0.48
C PHE A 175 -8.65 -5.78 1.01
N SER A 176 -8.09 -6.79 1.68
CA SER A 176 -6.76 -6.73 2.29
C SER A 176 -6.27 -8.13 2.64
N ARG A 177 -4.99 -8.26 3.02
CA ARG A 177 -4.51 -9.48 3.65
C ARG A 177 -5.36 -9.80 4.89
N ILE A 178 -5.79 -11.06 5.01
CA ILE A 178 -6.61 -11.51 6.10
C ILE A 178 -5.71 -11.90 7.27
N MET A 179 -5.73 -11.07 8.28
CA MET A 179 -5.01 -11.22 9.54
C MET A 179 -5.65 -10.31 10.59
N ARG A 180 -5.44 -10.62 11.85
CA ARG A 180 -6.09 -9.91 12.95
C ARG A 180 -5.81 -8.41 12.93
N GLU A 181 -4.58 -8.03 12.64
CA GLU A 181 -4.14 -6.63 12.65
C GLU A 181 -4.73 -5.80 11.50
N LYS A 182 -5.34 -6.44 10.52
CA LYS A 182 -6.12 -5.74 9.48
C LYS A 182 -7.59 -5.53 9.87
N GLY A 183 -7.99 -5.99 11.06
CA GLY A 183 -9.30 -5.71 11.64
C GLY A 183 -10.45 -6.49 11.02
N ILE A 184 -10.19 -7.69 10.46
CA ILE A 184 -11.24 -8.50 9.84
C ILE A 184 -12.34 -8.89 10.83
N GLU A 185 -11.99 -9.14 12.11
CA GLU A 185 -12.95 -9.44 13.17
C GLU A 185 -13.91 -8.26 13.39
N ASP A 186 -13.38 -7.04 13.40
CA ASP A 186 -14.17 -5.81 13.57
C ASP A 186 -15.14 -5.59 12.41
N ALA A 187 -14.67 -5.81 11.16
CA ALA A 187 -15.50 -5.69 9.97
C ALA A 187 -16.71 -6.64 10.04
N ILE A 188 -16.48 -7.90 10.40
CA ILE A 188 -17.53 -8.90 10.53
C ILE A 188 -18.51 -8.51 11.64
N GLN A 189 -18.02 -8.20 12.84
CA GLN A 189 -18.85 -7.84 13.99
C GLN A 189 -19.74 -6.63 13.72
N VAL A 190 -19.20 -5.59 13.07
CA VAL A 190 -19.95 -4.38 12.76
C VAL A 190 -21.06 -4.65 11.74
N VAL A 191 -20.78 -5.42 10.68
CA VAL A 191 -21.79 -5.78 9.68
C VAL A 191 -22.88 -6.66 10.28
N GLU A 192 -22.56 -7.63 11.12
CA GLU A 192 -23.54 -8.46 11.84
C GLU A 192 -24.40 -7.62 12.78
N LYS A 193 -23.80 -6.68 13.53
CA LYS A 193 -24.52 -5.77 14.42
C LYS A 193 -25.52 -4.91 13.64
N ILE A 194 -25.14 -4.40 12.45
CA ILE A 194 -26.05 -3.66 11.58
C ILE A 194 -27.21 -4.53 11.13
N ASN A 195 -26.94 -5.72 10.59
CA ASN A 195 -27.97 -6.61 10.07
C ASN A 195 -28.94 -7.09 11.15
N LYS A 196 -28.47 -7.20 12.41
CA LYS A 196 -29.31 -7.55 13.56
C LYS A 196 -30.22 -6.40 14.00
N ASN A 197 -29.74 -5.17 13.92
CA ASN A 197 -30.41 -3.99 14.48
C ASN A 197 -31.25 -3.24 13.43
N SER A 198 -31.04 -3.47 12.12
CA SER A 198 -31.77 -2.80 11.06
C SER A 198 -32.94 -3.64 10.55
N ASN A 199 -34.12 -3.03 10.51
CA ASN A 199 -35.29 -3.60 9.88
C ASN A 199 -35.43 -3.26 8.38
N TYR A 200 -34.61 -2.30 7.88
CA TYR A 200 -34.80 -1.68 6.56
C TYR A 200 -33.61 -1.80 5.64
N SER A 201 -32.40 -1.94 6.19
CA SER A 201 -31.15 -2.00 5.41
C SER A 201 -30.45 -3.33 5.66
N LYS A 202 -29.92 -3.95 4.62
CA LYS A 202 -29.18 -5.19 4.70
C LYS A 202 -27.80 -5.02 4.11
N CYS A 203 -26.77 -5.45 4.83
CA CYS A 203 -25.38 -5.39 4.42
C CYS A 203 -24.86 -6.79 4.07
N PHE A 204 -24.24 -6.94 2.92
CA PHE A 204 -23.52 -8.14 2.50
C PHE A 204 -22.04 -7.82 2.51
N LEU A 205 -21.23 -8.62 3.18
CA LEU A 205 -19.79 -8.44 3.28
C LEU A 205 -19.04 -9.54 2.52
N ASP A 206 -18.39 -9.18 1.44
CA ASP A 206 -17.47 -10.04 0.72
C ASP A 206 -16.01 -9.72 1.14
N ILE A 207 -15.28 -10.78 1.47
CA ILE A 207 -13.93 -10.69 2.01
C ILE A 207 -12.95 -11.22 0.98
N TYR A 208 -11.97 -10.39 0.59
CA TYR A 208 -10.94 -10.73 -0.38
C TYR A 208 -9.55 -10.55 0.21
N GLY A 209 -8.68 -11.48 -0.11
CA GLY A 209 -7.26 -11.40 0.18
C GLY A 209 -6.64 -12.73 0.59
N PRO A 210 -5.29 -12.80 0.58
CA PRO A 210 -4.59 -13.97 1.08
C PRO A 210 -4.72 -14.06 2.60
N ILE A 211 -4.98 -15.27 3.10
CA ILE A 211 -5.04 -15.52 4.54
C ILE A 211 -3.59 -15.68 5.05
N SER A 212 -3.26 -15.02 6.16
CA SER A 212 -2.00 -15.25 6.86
C SER A 212 -1.99 -16.66 7.44
N SER A 213 -0.91 -17.41 7.23
CA SER A 213 -0.77 -18.79 7.73
C SER A 213 -0.97 -18.91 9.25
N GLU A 214 -0.54 -17.90 10.00
CA GLU A 214 -0.70 -17.85 11.45
C GLU A 214 -2.15 -17.61 11.90
N TYR A 215 -3.01 -17.13 11.01
CA TYR A 215 -4.39 -16.75 11.31
C TYR A 215 -5.43 -17.64 10.62
N GLU A 216 -5.02 -18.56 9.76
CA GLU A 216 -5.88 -19.36 8.89
C GLU A 216 -6.95 -20.14 9.64
N ASN A 217 -6.56 -20.89 10.66
CA ASN A 217 -7.49 -21.67 11.49
C ASN A 217 -8.52 -20.78 12.22
N ASN A 218 -8.09 -19.61 12.70
CA ASN A 218 -8.98 -18.68 13.39
C ASN A 218 -9.95 -18.04 12.40
N PHE A 219 -9.50 -17.71 11.21
CA PHE A 219 -10.35 -17.13 10.18
C PHE A 219 -11.42 -18.10 9.68
N HIS A 220 -11.11 -19.37 9.43
CA HIS A 220 -12.09 -20.35 9.05
C HIS A 220 -13.18 -20.52 10.13
N LYS A 221 -12.83 -20.65 11.39
CA LYS A 221 -13.80 -20.69 12.49
C LYS A 221 -14.67 -19.44 12.54
N LEU A 222 -14.09 -18.27 12.30
CA LEU A 222 -14.81 -17.00 12.27
C LEU A 222 -15.86 -16.98 11.14
N ILE A 223 -15.46 -17.38 9.92
CA ILE A 223 -16.39 -17.44 8.77
C ILE A 223 -17.47 -18.49 8.99
N ASP A 224 -17.14 -19.68 9.48
CA ASP A 224 -18.12 -20.78 9.72
C ASP A 224 -19.16 -20.39 10.77
N SER A 225 -18.82 -19.51 11.72
CA SER A 225 -19.73 -18.99 12.73
C SER A 225 -20.50 -17.73 12.30
N SER A 226 -20.14 -17.13 11.18
CA SER A 226 -20.75 -15.90 10.69
C SER A 226 -22.07 -16.16 9.93
N SER A 227 -22.89 -15.12 9.80
CA SER A 227 -24.12 -15.17 9.03
C SER A 227 -23.85 -15.38 7.53
N LYS A 228 -24.86 -15.89 6.80
CA LYS A 228 -24.78 -16.07 5.33
C LYS A 228 -24.57 -14.77 4.54
N ALA A 229 -24.72 -13.63 5.19
CA ALA A 229 -24.43 -12.33 4.58
C ALA A 229 -22.92 -12.02 4.49
N ILE A 230 -22.07 -12.86 5.08
CA ILE A 230 -20.61 -12.69 5.10
C ILE A 230 -19.98 -13.86 4.35
N ARG A 231 -19.10 -13.54 3.37
CA ARG A 231 -18.49 -14.55 2.51
C ARG A 231 -17.01 -14.29 2.32
N TYR A 232 -16.21 -15.33 2.38
CA TYR A 232 -14.84 -15.29 1.87
C TYR A 232 -14.81 -15.63 0.38
N CYS A 233 -14.28 -14.72 -0.43
CA CYS A 233 -14.29 -14.80 -1.88
C CYS A 233 -12.88 -15.10 -2.47
N GLY A 234 -11.88 -15.35 -1.62
CA GLY A 234 -10.56 -15.76 -2.05
C GLY A 234 -9.61 -14.60 -2.38
N LYS A 235 -8.56 -14.93 -3.11
CA LYS A 235 -7.53 -13.96 -3.55
C LYS A 235 -7.94 -13.34 -4.89
N VAL A 236 -7.55 -12.08 -5.09
CA VAL A 236 -7.73 -11.37 -6.36
C VAL A 236 -6.35 -10.98 -6.88
N HIS A 237 -6.12 -11.20 -8.18
CA HIS A 237 -4.92 -10.71 -8.82
C HIS A 237 -4.92 -9.17 -8.84
N PRO A 238 -3.79 -8.49 -8.60
CA PRO A 238 -3.76 -7.02 -8.53
C PRO A 238 -4.37 -6.31 -9.75
N SER A 239 -4.20 -6.86 -10.96
CA SER A 239 -4.78 -6.29 -12.19
C SER A 239 -6.31 -6.39 -12.27
N GLU A 240 -6.95 -7.24 -11.47
CA GLU A 240 -8.40 -7.44 -11.45
C GLU A 240 -9.09 -6.65 -10.31
N SER A 241 -8.33 -5.94 -9.48
CA SER A 241 -8.85 -5.29 -8.27
C SER A 241 -9.97 -4.29 -8.59
N VAL A 242 -9.80 -3.40 -9.54
CA VAL A 242 -10.81 -2.40 -9.94
C VAL A 242 -12.06 -3.06 -10.49
N LYS A 243 -11.90 -4.10 -11.33
CA LYS A 243 -13.01 -4.86 -11.92
C LYS A 243 -13.85 -5.59 -10.87
N ILE A 244 -13.22 -6.06 -9.81
CA ILE A 244 -13.90 -6.68 -8.67
C ILE A 244 -14.56 -5.62 -7.80
N LEU A 245 -13.79 -4.59 -7.40
CA LEU A 245 -14.22 -3.58 -6.45
C LEU A 245 -15.38 -2.72 -6.98
N LYS A 246 -15.50 -2.44 -8.27
CA LYS A 246 -16.59 -1.64 -8.85
C LYS A 246 -18.02 -2.17 -8.58
N LYS A 247 -18.12 -3.39 -8.03
CA LYS A 247 -19.41 -4.01 -7.68
C LYS A 247 -19.90 -3.57 -6.30
N TYR A 248 -19.02 -2.97 -5.48
CA TYR A 248 -19.29 -2.64 -4.09
C TYR A 248 -19.68 -1.18 -3.90
N ASP A 249 -20.38 -0.96 -2.81
CA ASP A 249 -20.84 0.36 -2.41
C ASP A 249 -19.85 1.02 -1.44
N ILE A 250 -19.24 0.21 -0.58
CA ILE A 250 -18.32 0.66 0.47
C ILE A 250 -17.21 -0.39 0.66
N GLN A 251 -15.98 0.07 0.84
CA GLN A 251 -14.90 -0.77 1.38
C GLN A 251 -14.70 -0.49 2.86
N LEU A 252 -14.51 -1.55 3.66
CA LEU A 252 -14.09 -1.43 5.05
C LEU A 252 -12.58 -1.60 5.17
N PHE A 253 -11.94 -0.68 5.91
CA PHE A 253 -10.50 -0.72 6.18
C PHE A 253 -10.23 -0.50 7.68
N PRO A 254 -10.59 -1.45 8.55
CA PRO A 254 -10.49 -1.33 10.00
C PRO A 254 -9.10 -1.72 10.52
N THR A 255 -8.04 -1.16 9.94
CA THR A 255 -6.67 -1.52 10.30
C THR A 255 -6.33 -1.17 11.74
N HIS A 256 -5.61 -2.08 12.43
CA HIS A 256 -4.98 -1.85 13.73
C HIS A 256 -3.51 -1.42 13.58
N TYR A 257 -2.98 -1.30 12.38
CA TYR A 257 -1.67 -0.71 12.12
C TYR A 257 -1.74 0.81 12.15
N PHE A 258 -1.40 1.41 13.28
CA PHE A 258 -1.37 2.87 13.40
C PHE A 258 -0.37 3.54 12.44
N THR A 259 0.68 2.83 12.05
CA THR A 259 1.72 3.32 11.14
C THR A 259 1.56 2.80 9.71
N GLU A 260 0.34 2.63 9.20
CA GLU A 260 0.15 2.39 7.77
C GLU A 260 0.75 3.55 6.96
N GLY A 261 1.26 3.24 5.75
CA GLY A 261 1.58 4.24 4.74
C GLY A 261 0.35 4.63 3.93
N ILE A 262 0.46 4.58 2.61
CA ILE A 262 -0.68 4.71 1.70
C ILE A 262 -1.08 3.29 1.28
N PRO A 263 -2.19 2.73 1.80
CA PRO A 263 -2.58 1.35 1.50
C PRO A 263 -3.00 1.18 0.03
N GLY A 264 -2.39 0.21 -0.66
CA GLY A 264 -2.70 -0.05 -2.07
C GLY A 264 -4.17 -0.42 -2.31
N SER A 265 -4.82 -1.10 -1.35
CA SER A 265 -6.24 -1.43 -1.45
C SER A 265 -7.18 -0.21 -1.37
N ILE A 266 -6.77 0.87 -0.69
CA ILE A 266 -7.53 2.12 -0.70
C ILE A 266 -7.39 2.81 -2.06
N ILE A 267 -6.19 2.78 -2.66
CA ILE A 267 -6.01 3.28 -4.03
C ILE A 267 -6.88 2.48 -5.01
N ASP A 268 -6.89 1.15 -4.88
CA ASP A 268 -7.76 0.28 -5.70
C ASP A 268 -9.23 0.67 -5.57
N SER A 269 -9.68 1.01 -4.34
CA SER A 269 -11.06 1.49 -4.10
C SER A 269 -11.34 2.82 -4.76
N PHE A 270 -10.44 3.79 -4.68
CA PHE A 270 -10.60 5.06 -5.37
C PHE A 270 -10.68 4.86 -6.89
N PHE A 271 -9.83 3.98 -7.44
CA PHE A 271 -9.83 3.63 -8.85
C PHE A 271 -11.13 2.95 -9.28
N ALA A 272 -11.78 2.23 -8.38
CA ALA A 272 -13.06 1.55 -8.61
C ALA A 272 -14.29 2.41 -8.24
N ALA A 273 -14.11 3.70 -7.89
CA ALA A 273 -15.18 4.56 -7.40
C ALA A 273 -15.88 4.02 -6.14
N VAL A 274 -15.14 3.46 -5.19
CA VAL A 274 -15.68 2.89 -3.95
C VAL A 274 -15.17 3.67 -2.75
N PRO A 275 -16.04 4.37 -2.00
CA PRO A 275 -15.65 5.07 -0.79
C PRO A 275 -15.25 4.11 0.31
N VAL A 276 -14.35 4.57 1.20
CA VAL A 276 -13.76 3.74 2.24
C VAL A 276 -14.21 4.19 3.62
N ILE A 277 -14.66 3.27 4.47
CA ILE A 277 -14.74 3.51 5.91
C ILE A 277 -13.48 2.94 6.55
N ALA A 278 -12.70 3.79 7.20
CA ALA A 278 -11.40 3.41 7.72
C ALA A 278 -11.15 3.89 9.16
N SER A 279 -10.38 3.11 9.91
CA SER A 279 -9.85 3.58 11.18
C SER A 279 -8.87 4.75 10.95
N ARG A 280 -8.86 5.76 11.83
CA ARG A 280 -7.93 6.91 11.73
C ARG A 280 -6.52 6.51 12.16
N TRP A 281 -5.73 5.96 11.22
CA TRP A 281 -4.30 5.73 11.44
C TRP A 281 -3.49 7.03 11.26
N ALA A 282 -2.20 7.01 11.55
CA ALA A 282 -1.37 8.22 11.58
C ALA A 282 -1.38 9.06 10.30
N SER A 283 -1.50 8.43 9.12
CA SER A 283 -1.53 9.12 7.82
C SER A 283 -2.92 9.16 7.19
N PHE A 284 -3.99 8.92 7.95
CA PHE A 284 -5.36 8.88 7.44
C PHE A 284 -5.73 10.15 6.65
N GLU A 285 -5.49 11.33 7.23
CA GLU A 285 -5.84 12.63 6.63
C GLU A 285 -5.01 12.97 5.36
N GLU A 286 -3.92 12.24 5.10
CA GLU A 286 -3.15 12.38 3.85
C GLU A 286 -3.72 11.53 2.71
N VAL A 287 -4.53 10.52 3.05
CA VAL A 287 -5.04 9.51 2.12
C VAL A 287 -6.52 9.70 1.85
N ILE A 288 -7.31 9.92 2.90
CA ILE A 288 -8.77 10.05 2.84
C ILE A 288 -9.17 11.48 3.21
N ASP A 289 -9.92 12.13 2.33
CA ASP A 289 -10.59 13.39 2.62
C ASP A 289 -11.92 13.07 3.31
N ASP A 290 -11.93 13.16 4.63
CA ASP A 290 -13.05 12.70 5.48
C ASP A 290 -14.37 13.40 5.11
N GLY A 291 -15.41 12.60 4.86
CA GLY A 291 -16.69 13.08 4.37
C GLY A 291 -16.78 13.32 2.87
N LEU A 292 -15.66 13.24 2.12
CA LEU A 292 -15.63 13.47 0.67
C LEU A 292 -15.41 12.19 -0.15
N ASP A 293 -14.39 11.40 0.16
CA ASP A 293 -14.06 10.15 -0.55
C ASP A 293 -14.02 8.92 0.38
N GLY A 294 -14.31 9.15 1.65
CA GLY A 294 -14.43 8.11 2.69
C GLY A 294 -14.84 8.69 4.02
N ILE A 295 -14.96 7.83 5.02
CA ILE A 295 -15.31 8.19 6.40
C ILE A 295 -14.28 7.63 7.37
N GLY A 296 -13.74 8.48 8.24
CA GLY A 296 -12.87 8.07 9.32
C GLY A 296 -13.64 7.79 10.61
N TYR A 297 -13.28 6.69 11.27
CA TYR A 297 -13.71 6.43 12.64
C TYR A 297 -12.50 6.35 13.58
N LYS A 298 -12.75 6.51 14.87
CA LYS A 298 -11.73 6.51 15.91
C LYS A 298 -10.91 5.23 15.90
N PHE A 299 -9.59 5.34 15.92
CA PHE A 299 -8.69 4.19 15.83
C PHE A 299 -9.00 3.15 16.91
N MET A 300 -9.25 1.89 16.49
CA MET A 300 -9.63 0.74 17.32
C MET A 300 -10.92 0.92 18.15
N ASP A 301 -11.86 1.76 17.71
CA ASP A 301 -13.14 1.97 18.37
C ASP A 301 -14.28 1.36 17.53
N ASN A 302 -14.68 0.13 17.86
CA ASN A 302 -15.71 -0.62 17.13
C ASN A 302 -17.11 -0.02 17.26
N GLU A 303 -17.37 0.74 18.33
CA GLU A 303 -18.67 1.41 18.49
C GLU A 303 -18.74 2.61 17.54
N ASP A 304 -17.69 3.44 17.46
CA ASP A 304 -17.63 4.54 16.48
C ASP A 304 -17.64 4.00 15.04
N PHE A 305 -16.99 2.86 14.77
CA PHE A 305 -17.05 2.18 13.47
C PHE A 305 -18.48 1.80 13.11
N TYR A 306 -19.21 1.15 14.04
CA TYR A 306 -20.63 0.82 13.86
C TYR A 306 -21.47 2.07 13.60
N LEU A 307 -21.30 3.13 14.40
CA LEU A 307 -22.07 4.36 14.25
C LEU A 307 -21.82 5.03 12.88
N LYS A 308 -20.57 5.08 12.43
CA LYS A 308 -20.19 5.66 11.13
C LYS A 308 -20.74 4.86 9.95
N LEU A 309 -20.61 3.53 9.98
CA LEU A 309 -21.18 2.68 8.92
C LEU A 309 -22.71 2.75 8.91
N ASN A 310 -23.34 2.65 10.06
CA ASN A 310 -24.80 2.76 10.17
C ASN A 310 -25.32 4.11 9.69
N TRP A 311 -24.62 5.19 10.03
CA TRP A 311 -24.96 6.53 9.55
C TRP A 311 -24.84 6.62 8.02
N LEU A 312 -23.75 6.09 7.43
CA LEU A 312 -23.51 6.19 6.00
C LEU A 312 -24.54 5.38 5.18
N ILE A 313 -24.91 4.18 5.60
CA ILE A 313 -25.94 3.37 4.90
C ILE A 313 -27.34 4.00 4.97
N ASN A 314 -27.62 4.81 6.00
CA ASN A 314 -28.86 5.58 6.09
C ASN A 314 -28.83 6.90 5.29
N ASN A 315 -27.66 7.25 4.68
CA ASN A 315 -27.46 8.42 3.84
C ASN A 315 -26.84 8.02 2.49
N SER A 316 -27.52 7.12 1.76
CA SER A 316 -26.98 6.51 0.52
C SER A 316 -26.62 7.52 -0.58
N GLU A 317 -27.30 8.68 -0.63
CA GLU A 317 -26.94 9.76 -1.56
C GLU A 317 -25.51 10.28 -1.33
N LEU A 318 -25.05 10.29 -0.07
CA LEU A 318 -23.69 10.66 0.25
C LEU A 318 -22.67 9.63 -0.29
N ILE A 319 -23.02 8.34 -0.25
CA ILE A 319 -22.19 7.29 -0.87
C ILE A 319 -22.01 7.61 -2.36
N ASN A 320 -23.08 7.98 -3.04
CA ASN A 320 -23.06 8.30 -4.48
C ASN A 320 -22.22 9.56 -4.79
N GLN A 321 -22.21 10.55 -3.91
CA GLN A 321 -21.33 11.71 -4.02
C GLN A 321 -19.87 11.31 -3.80
N MET A 322 -19.60 10.48 -2.79
CA MET A 322 -18.27 9.98 -2.48
C MET A 322 -17.69 9.14 -3.63
N LYS A 323 -18.50 8.30 -4.30
CA LYS A 323 -18.09 7.52 -5.48
C LYS A 323 -17.47 8.43 -6.57
N LYS A 324 -18.08 9.55 -6.85
CA LYS A 324 -17.55 10.53 -7.83
C LYS A 324 -16.24 11.16 -7.35
N ASN A 325 -16.13 11.46 -6.06
CA ASN A 325 -14.92 12.04 -5.49
C ASN A 325 -13.76 11.04 -5.45
N CYS A 326 -14.02 9.75 -5.23
CA CYS A 326 -13.03 8.68 -5.34
C CYS A 326 -12.34 8.69 -6.71
N LEU A 327 -13.09 8.79 -7.81
CA LEU A 327 -12.50 8.87 -9.16
C LEU A 327 -11.65 10.13 -9.37
N LYS A 328 -12.08 11.26 -8.86
CA LYS A 328 -11.26 12.49 -8.91
C LYS A 328 -9.95 12.29 -8.13
N LYS A 329 -10.03 11.66 -6.95
CA LYS A 329 -8.87 11.34 -6.11
C LYS A 329 -7.92 10.35 -6.77
N ALA A 330 -8.45 9.39 -7.54
CA ALA A 330 -7.68 8.35 -8.24
C ALA A 330 -6.57 8.95 -9.14
N SER A 331 -6.82 10.11 -9.77
CA SER A 331 -5.84 10.78 -10.63
C SER A 331 -4.51 11.08 -9.94
N ARG A 332 -4.53 11.31 -8.60
CA ARG A 332 -3.34 11.54 -7.78
C ARG A 332 -2.39 10.34 -7.75
N TYR A 333 -2.95 9.13 -7.82
CA TYR A 333 -2.22 7.88 -7.60
C TYR A 333 -1.89 7.14 -8.91
N ARG A 334 -1.98 7.81 -10.05
CA ARG A 334 -1.55 7.26 -11.34
C ARG A 334 -0.02 7.17 -11.42
N ALA A 335 0.45 6.07 -11.98
CA ALA A 335 1.89 5.79 -12.06
C ALA A 335 2.68 6.88 -12.77
N GLU A 336 2.14 7.44 -13.86
CA GLU A 336 2.82 8.47 -14.67
C GLU A 336 3.19 9.69 -13.82
N ASN A 337 2.25 10.16 -12.97
CA ASN A 337 2.46 11.33 -12.12
C ASN A 337 3.57 11.08 -11.08
N ILE A 338 3.53 9.90 -10.46
CA ILE A 338 4.46 9.54 -9.39
C ILE A 338 5.87 9.31 -9.95
N ILE A 339 5.99 8.60 -11.06
CA ILE A 339 7.29 8.33 -11.71
C ILE A 339 7.88 9.61 -12.31
N HIS A 340 7.05 10.48 -12.91
CA HIS A 340 7.52 11.79 -13.38
C HIS A 340 8.14 12.60 -12.24
N ASN A 341 7.48 12.65 -11.08
CA ASN A 341 8.02 13.32 -9.88
C ASN A 341 9.32 12.66 -9.40
N PHE A 342 9.38 11.33 -9.35
CA PHE A 342 10.60 10.59 -8.99
C PHE A 342 11.77 10.95 -9.92
N LEU A 343 11.54 10.92 -11.22
CA LEU A 343 12.57 11.27 -12.22
C LEU A 343 13.03 12.72 -12.06
N LYS A 344 12.12 13.66 -11.82
CA LYS A 344 12.45 15.05 -11.55
C LYS A 344 13.35 15.20 -10.32
N ILE A 345 13.00 14.56 -9.20
CA ILE A 345 13.79 14.60 -7.95
C ILE A 345 15.19 13.99 -8.16
N THR A 346 15.28 12.92 -8.93
CA THR A 346 16.54 12.21 -9.17
C THR A 346 17.38 12.77 -10.32
N SER A 347 16.86 13.73 -11.11
CA SER A 347 17.61 14.41 -12.18
C SER A 347 18.36 15.66 -11.70
N VAL A 348 17.97 16.21 -10.56
CA VAL A 348 18.60 17.38 -9.94
C VAL A 348 19.76 16.87 -9.08
N ASN A 349 20.97 16.78 -9.68
CA ASN A 349 22.26 16.64 -9.00
C ASN A 349 23.29 17.45 -9.73
#